data_f93a6126d35ed96c57318ee4655b2901
#
_entry.id   f93a6126d35ed96c57318ee4655b2901
#
_cell.length_a   1.000
_cell.length_b   1.000
_cell.length_c   1.000
_cell.angle_alpha   90.00
_cell.angle_beta   90.00
_cell.angle_gamma   90.00
#
_symmetry.space_group_name_H-M   'P 1'
#
loop_
_entity.id
_entity.type
_entity.pdbx_description
1 polymer ?
#
loop_
_entity_poly.entity_id
_entity_poly.type
_entity_poly.pdbx_seq_one_letter_code
_entity_poly.pdbx_strand_id
1 'polypeptide(L)'
;MKGRDRKVIVRGDAGRIVCERCELADGPVSRARGLLGRSGLAPGEGLLLRPAFSVHTFFMRFAIDIVFLDRSGEVVAVAEAVRPWRAATRFRARAVLELAAGEAARLKLRPGERLEPEAVAG
;
A
#
# COMPACT_ATOMS: atom_id res chain seq x y z
N MET A 1 21.79 0.59 -4.35
CA MET A 1 21.79 0.02 -3.03
C MET A 1 20.75 -1.05 -2.91
N LYS A 2 21.15 -2.21 -2.84
CA LYS A 2 20.21 -3.27 -2.84
C LYS A 2 19.55 -3.41 -1.50
N GLY A 3 18.33 -3.87 -1.51
CA GLY A 3 17.55 -4.01 -0.30
C GLY A 3 16.93 -2.74 0.21
N ARG A 4 17.19 -1.62 -0.43
CA ARG A 4 16.63 -0.35 0.00
C ARG A 4 15.43 -0.02 -0.87
N ASP A 5 14.31 0.26 -0.22
CA ASP A 5 13.10 0.63 -0.93
C ASP A 5 13.20 2.08 -1.40
N ARG A 6 12.60 2.34 -2.54
CA ARG A 6 12.53 3.70 -3.05
C ARG A 6 11.36 4.43 -2.41
N LYS A 7 11.47 5.75 -2.33
CA LYS A 7 10.40 6.59 -1.79
C LYS A 7 9.58 7.14 -2.94
N VAL A 8 8.27 7.11 -2.77
CA VAL A 8 7.35 7.65 -3.76
C VAL A 8 6.24 8.41 -3.04
N ILE A 9 5.58 9.28 -3.78
CA ILE A 9 4.32 9.89 -3.36
C ILE A 9 3.24 9.23 -4.21
N VAL A 10 2.17 8.77 -3.58
CA VAL A 10 1.06 8.18 -4.32
C VAL A 10 -0.03 9.24 -4.44
N ARG A 11 -0.40 9.55 -5.68
CA ARG A 11 -1.45 10.55 -5.96
C ARG A 11 -2.67 9.85 -6.53
N GLY A 12 -3.82 10.42 -6.23
CA GLY A 12 -5.09 9.95 -6.74
C GLY A 12 -5.70 10.94 -7.72
N ASP A 13 -7.02 10.89 -7.85
CA ASP A 13 -7.75 11.73 -8.78
C ASP A 13 -7.47 13.20 -8.52
N ALA A 14 -7.38 13.98 -9.61
CA ALA A 14 -7.10 15.41 -9.54
C ALA A 14 -5.77 15.72 -8.85
N GLY A 15 -4.87 14.75 -8.79
CA GLY A 15 -3.54 14.95 -8.23
C GLY A 15 -3.48 15.00 -6.71
N ARG A 16 -4.57 14.66 -6.02
CA ARG A 16 -4.57 14.71 -4.55
C ARG A 16 -3.56 13.71 -4.00
N ILE A 17 -3.02 14.02 -2.85
CA ILE A 17 -2.03 13.14 -2.23
C ILE A 17 -2.75 12.07 -1.42
N VAL A 18 -2.52 10.80 -1.77
CA VAL A 18 -3.06 9.66 -1.06
C VAL A 18 -2.05 9.15 -0.03
N CYS A 19 -0.79 9.11 -0.40
CA CYS A 19 0.26 8.67 0.52
C CYS A 19 1.49 9.54 0.28
N GLU A 20 1.83 10.33 1.27
CA GLU A 20 2.88 11.32 1.14
C GLU A 20 4.26 10.69 1.31
N ARG A 21 4.38 9.75 2.22
CA ARG A 21 5.65 9.09 2.54
C ARG A 21 5.48 7.60 2.32
N CYS A 22 5.59 7.19 1.07
CA CYS A 22 5.35 5.81 0.68
C CYS A 22 6.66 5.17 0.26
N GLU A 23 6.89 3.96 0.71
CA GLU A 23 8.02 3.16 0.24
C GLU A 23 7.55 2.24 -0.86
N LEU A 24 8.37 2.10 -1.89
CA LEU A 24 8.05 1.19 -2.98
C LEU A 24 8.85 -0.10 -2.80
N ALA A 25 8.13 -1.19 -2.60
CA ALA A 25 8.74 -2.51 -2.42
C ALA A 25 8.48 -3.32 -3.68
N ASP A 26 9.45 -3.32 -4.61
CA ASP A 26 9.32 -4.01 -5.88
C ASP A 26 10.32 -5.15 -6.06
N GLY A 27 11.17 -5.39 -5.09
CA GLY A 27 12.07 -6.54 -5.12
C GLY A 27 11.52 -7.69 -4.29
N PRO A 28 11.99 -8.92 -4.51
CA PRO A 28 11.48 -10.07 -3.75
C PRO A 28 11.68 -9.95 -2.25
N VAL A 29 12.84 -9.45 -1.83
CA VAL A 29 13.12 -9.35 -0.40
C VAL A 29 12.28 -8.25 0.25
N SER A 30 12.20 -7.07 -0.38
CA SER A 30 11.43 -5.99 0.22
C SER A 30 9.94 -6.30 0.23
N ARG A 31 9.42 -7.01 -0.79
CA ARG A 31 8.02 -7.44 -0.76
C ARG A 31 7.76 -8.43 0.37
N ALA A 32 8.69 -9.37 0.58
CA ALA A 32 8.53 -10.36 1.63
C ALA A 32 8.58 -9.73 3.01
N ARG A 33 9.44 -8.71 3.17
CA ARG A 33 9.55 -8.03 4.46
C ARG A 33 8.32 -7.19 4.78
N GLY A 34 7.81 -6.45 3.76
CA GLY A 34 6.64 -5.62 3.94
C GLY A 34 6.77 -4.70 5.14
N LEU A 35 5.75 -4.70 6.00
CA LEU A 35 5.73 -3.88 7.20
C LEU A 35 6.16 -4.63 8.45
N LEU A 36 6.74 -5.83 8.29
CA LEU A 36 7.19 -6.60 9.44
C LEU A 36 8.25 -5.82 10.21
N GLY A 37 8.19 -5.90 11.52
CA GLY A 37 9.13 -5.23 12.39
C GLY A 37 8.74 -3.82 12.76
N ARG A 38 7.74 -3.24 12.11
CA ARG A 38 7.25 -1.92 12.49
C ARG A 38 6.29 -2.04 13.67
N SER A 39 6.24 -0.98 14.47
CA SER A 39 5.31 -0.92 15.60
C SER A 39 4.05 -0.15 15.23
N GLY A 40 4.03 0.53 14.08
CA GLY A 40 2.86 1.27 13.64
C GLY A 40 3.11 1.91 12.30
N LEU A 41 2.07 2.56 11.81
CA LEU A 41 2.11 3.26 10.53
C LEU A 41 1.28 4.53 10.71
N ALA A 42 1.93 5.68 10.51
CA ALA A 42 1.27 6.97 10.73
C ALA A 42 0.46 7.37 9.50
N PRO A 43 -0.52 8.24 9.67
CA PRO A 43 -1.21 8.82 8.50
C PRO A 43 -0.18 9.45 7.55
N GLY A 44 -0.37 9.23 6.26
CA GLY A 44 0.57 9.72 5.25
C GLY A 44 1.71 8.79 4.96
N GLU A 45 1.94 7.78 5.80
CA GLU A 45 2.93 6.74 5.54
C GLU A 45 2.27 5.55 4.88
N GLY A 46 3.05 4.82 4.10
CA GLY A 46 2.53 3.63 3.45
C GLY A 46 3.60 2.82 2.77
N LEU A 47 3.15 1.72 2.19
CA LEU A 47 4.02 0.81 1.46
C LEU A 47 3.30 0.36 0.20
N LEU A 48 3.94 0.53 -0.94
CA LEU A 48 3.39 0.07 -2.22
C LEU A 48 4.18 -1.14 -2.65
N LEU A 49 3.50 -2.30 -2.71
CA LEU A 49 4.11 -3.56 -3.12
C LEU A 49 3.70 -3.85 -4.56
N ARG A 50 4.67 -4.13 -5.41
CA ARG A 50 4.37 -4.56 -6.77
C ARG A 50 5.55 -5.32 -7.36
N PRO A 51 5.26 -6.39 -8.13
CA PRO A 51 3.91 -6.90 -8.37
C PRO A 51 3.37 -7.63 -7.14
N ALA A 52 2.07 -7.51 -6.90
CA ALA A 52 1.44 -8.19 -5.77
C ALA A 52 -0.07 -8.27 -5.98
N PHE A 53 -0.69 -9.34 -5.54
CA PHE A 53 -2.14 -9.47 -5.54
C PHE A 53 -2.65 -10.08 -4.23
N SER A 54 -1.74 -10.39 -3.32
CA SER A 54 -2.09 -11.02 -2.06
C SER A 54 -1.14 -10.51 -0.98
N VAL A 55 -1.69 -10.25 0.19
CA VAL A 55 -0.88 -9.83 1.33
C VAL A 55 -1.38 -10.54 2.57
N HIS A 56 -0.50 -10.68 3.56
CA HIS A 56 -0.88 -11.16 4.87
C HIS A 56 -0.37 -10.20 5.92
N THR A 57 -1.04 -10.23 7.07
CA THR A 57 -0.67 -9.42 8.22
C THR A 57 -0.14 -10.27 9.35
N PHE A 58 0.36 -11.48 9.02
CA PHE A 58 0.96 -12.38 10.00
C PHE A 58 2.16 -11.69 10.62
N PHE A 59 2.28 -11.80 11.94
CA PHE A 59 3.38 -11.23 12.71
C PHE A 59 3.39 -9.70 12.76
N MET A 60 2.38 -9.04 12.22
CA MET A 60 2.26 -7.59 12.38
C MET A 60 1.67 -7.27 13.73
N ARG A 61 1.90 -6.05 14.20
CA ARG A 61 1.49 -5.61 15.52
C ARG A 61 0.34 -4.62 15.49
N PHE A 62 -0.15 -4.27 14.30
CA PHE A 62 -1.17 -3.24 14.15
C PHE A 62 -2.01 -3.52 12.92
N ALA A 63 -3.20 -2.94 12.88
CA ALA A 63 -4.11 -3.08 11.76
C ALA A 63 -3.69 -2.12 10.64
N ILE A 64 -4.01 -2.48 9.40
CA ILE A 64 -3.72 -1.64 8.24
C ILE A 64 -4.92 -1.65 7.30
N ASP A 65 -4.98 -0.64 6.44
CA ASP A 65 -5.86 -0.64 5.29
C ASP A 65 -5.08 -1.19 4.10
N ILE A 66 -5.74 -2.00 3.28
CA ILE A 66 -5.12 -2.64 2.12
C ILE A 66 -5.89 -2.20 0.89
N VAL A 67 -5.21 -1.52 -0.04
CA VAL A 67 -5.81 -1.04 -1.27
C VAL A 67 -5.24 -1.84 -2.42
N PHE A 68 -6.10 -2.55 -3.14
CA PHE A 68 -5.67 -3.39 -4.26
C PHE A 68 -5.81 -2.61 -5.56
N LEU A 69 -4.75 -2.58 -6.36
CA LEU A 69 -4.69 -1.82 -7.60
C LEU A 69 -4.46 -2.78 -8.77
N ASP A 70 -5.12 -2.51 -9.89
CA ASP A 70 -4.88 -3.31 -11.09
C ASP A 70 -3.65 -2.78 -11.83
N ARG A 71 -3.41 -3.33 -13.01
CA ARG A 71 -2.24 -2.97 -13.81
C ARG A 71 -2.19 -1.48 -14.13
N SER A 72 -3.34 -0.85 -14.31
CA SER A 72 -3.39 0.57 -14.66
C SER A 72 -3.32 1.47 -13.45
N GLY A 73 -3.32 0.91 -12.23
CA GLY A 73 -3.35 1.70 -11.01
C GLY A 73 -4.74 1.98 -10.51
N GLU A 74 -5.76 1.40 -11.12
CA GLU A 74 -7.13 1.62 -10.68
C GLU A 74 -7.42 0.76 -9.46
N VAL A 75 -8.06 1.34 -8.47
CA VAL A 75 -8.45 0.61 -7.26
C VAL A 75 -9.51 -0.42 -7.61
N VAL A 76 -9.25 -1.69 -7.31
CA VAL A 76 -10.21 -2.75 -7.53
C VAL A 76 -10.89 -3.20 -6.26
N ALA A 77 -10.26 -2.98 -5.10
CA ALA A 77 -10.85 -3.35 -3.82
C ALA A 77 -10.12 -2.64 -2.70
N VAL A 78 -10.81 -2.43 -1.59
CA VAL A 78 -10.23 -1.86 -0.37
C VAL A 78 -10.65 -2.75 0.78
N ALA A 79 -9.67 -3.20 1.58
CA ALA A 79 -9.94 -3.93 2.82
C ALA A 79 -9.52 -3.04 3.97
N GLU A 80 -10.47 -2.61 4.80
CA GLU A 80 -10.22 -1.64 5.85
C GLU A 80 -9.96 -2.30 7.18
N ALA A 81 -9.03 -1.71 7.94
CA ALA A 81 -8.72 -2.09 9.31
C ALA A 81 -8.48 -3.59 9.46
N VAL A 82 -7.63 -4.12 8.58
CA VAL A 82 -7.29 -5.55 8.60
C VAL A 82 -6.36 -5.80 9.78
N ARG A 83 -6.83 -6.62 10.71
CA ARG A 83 -6.08 -6.91 11.93
C ARG A 83 -4.93 -7.85 11.63
N PRO A 84 -3.95 -7.96 12.57
CA PRO A 84 -2.89 -8.94 12.43
C PRO A 84 -3.43 -10.37 12.27
N TRP A 85 -2.62 -11.23 11.65
CA TRP A 85 -2.91 -12.65 11.46
C TRP A 85 -4.05 -12.89 10.49
N ARG A 86 -4.16 -12.04 9.47
CA ARG A 86 -5.13 -12.18 8.40
C ARG A 86 -4.42 -12.25 7.06
N ALA A 87 -5.16 -12.62 6.04
CA ALA A 87 -4.69 -12.59 4.66
C ALA A 87 -5.80 -12.05 3.79
N ALA A 88 -5.41 -11.39 2.70
CA ALA A 88 -6.36 -10.86 1.74
C ALA A 88 -5.79 -11.02 0.35
N THR A 89 -6.61 -11.46 -0.60
CA THR A 89 -6.18 -11.73 -1.96
C THR A 89 -7.21 -11.18 -2.93
N ARG A 90 -6.72 -10.54 -4.00
CA ARG A 90 -7.57 -10.10 -5.12
C ARG A 90 -6.83 -10.40 -6.40
N PHE A 91 -7.31 -11.39 -7.15
CA PHE A 91 -6.56 -11.88 -8.31
C PHE A 91 -6.45 -10.87 -9.44
N ARG A 92 -7.33 -9.86 -9.47
CA ARG A 92 -7.21 -8.80 -10.47
C ARG A 92 -6.15 -7.78 -10.11
N ALA A 93 -5.68 -7.78 -8.88
CA ALA A 93 -4.67 -6.82 -8.46
C ALA A 93 -3.31 -7.15 -9.04
N ARG A 94 -2.53 -6.11 -9.25
CA ARG A 94 -1.13 -6.21 -9.66
C ARG A 94 -0.25 -5.41 -8.75
N ALA A 95 -0.84 -4.60 -7.87
CA ALA A 95 -0.11 -3.87 -6.85
C ALA A 95 -1.01 -3.74 -5.63
N VAL A 96 -0.37 -3.57 -4.48
CA VAL A 96 -1.07 -3.43 -3.20
C VAL A 96 -0.47 -2.24 -2.47
N LEU A 97 -1.34 -1.33 -2.04
CA LEU A 97 -0.92 -0.18 -1.24
C LEU A 97 -1.41 -0.41 0.19
N GLU A 98 -0.46 -0.42 1.13
CA GLU A 98 -0.76 -0.58 2.55
C GLU A 98 -0.68 0.77 3.22
N LEU A 99 -1.73 1.14 3.95
CA LEU A 99 -1.86 2.42 4.62
C LEU A 99 -2.22 2.20 6.07
N ALA A 100 -2.06 3.23 6.89
CA ALA A 100 -2.53 3.19 8.27
C ALA A 100 -4.03 2.93 8.29
N ALA A 101 -4.48 2.17 9.29
CA ALA A 101 -5.90 1.88 9.43
C ALA A 101 -6.68 3.18 9.56
N GLY A 102 -7.78 3.28 8.79
CA GLY A 102 -8.61 4.47 8.77
C GLY A 102 -8.29 5.44 7.65
N GLU A 103 -7.11 5.33 7.02
CA GLU A 103 -6.74 6.26 5.97
C GLU A 103 -7.58 6.10 4.72
N ALA A 104 -7.95 4.86 4.38
CA ALA A 104 -8.78 4.64 3.19
C ALA A 104 -10.13 5.33 3.33
N ALA A 105 -10.73 5.25 4.53
CA ALA A 105 -12.00 5.92 4.77
C ALA A 105 -11.85 7.43 4.79
N ARG A 106 -10.79 7.93 5.44
CA ARG A 106 -10.55 9.37 5.49
C ARG A 106 -10.37 9.95 4.09
N LEU A 107 -9.67 9.23 3.23
CA LEU A 107 -9.39 9.65 1.87
C LEU A 107 -10.51 9.27 0.91
N LYS A 108 -11.50 8.52 1.38
CA LYS A 108 -12.63 8.07 0.57
C LYS A 108 -12.17 7.28 -0.65
N LEU A 109 -11.17 6.44 -0.44
CA LEU A 109 -10.68 5.56 -1.50
C LEU A 109 -11.72 4.50 -1.80
N ARG A 110 -11.95 4.25 -3.08
CA ARG A 110 -12.93 3.25 -3.48
C ARG A 110 -12.61 2.74 -4.87
N PRO A 111 -13.17 1.60 -5.25
CA PRO A 111 -12.94 1.07 -6.59
C PRO A 111 -13.26 2.11 -7.65
N GLY A 112 -12.42 2.16 -8.67
CA GLY A 112 -12.57 3.09 -9.78
C GLY A 112 -11.61 4.25 -9.75
N GLU A 113 -11.10 4.62 -8.58
CA GLU A 113 -10.13 5.71 -8.52
C GLU A 113 -8.78 5.20 -9.00
N ARG A 114 -8.07 6.03 -9.76
CA ARG A 114 -6.73 5.68 -10.25
C ARG A 114 -5.68 6.31 -9.38
N LEU A 115 -4.75 5.48 -8.92
CA LEU A 115 -3.63 5.94 -8.09
C LEU A 115 -2.34 5.77 -8.86
N GLU A 116 -1.43 6.73 -8.72
CA GLU A 116 -0.15 6.69 -9.40
C GLU A 116 0.98 7.03 -8.45
N PRO A 117 2.04 6.25 -8.43
CA PRO A 117 3.23 6.61 -7.69
C PRO A 117 4.06 7.62 -8.48
N GLU A 118 4.66 8.55 -7.75
CA GLU A 118 5.51 9.57 -8.32
C GLU A 118 6.82 9.54 -7.55
N ALA A 119 7.93 9.43 -8.26
CA ALA A 119 9.22 9.35 -7.60
C ALA A 119 9.49 10.66 -6.86
N VAL A 120 10.08 10.52 -5.67
CA VAL A 120 10.50 11.67 -4.89
C VAL A 120 11.86 12.09 -5.39
N ALA A 121 11.99 13.39 -5.72
CA ALA A 121 13.26 13.93 -6.18
C ALA A 121 14.25 14.01 -5.03
N GLY A 122 15.51 13.77 -5.31
CA GLY A 122 16.54 13.90 -4.29
C GLY A 122 17.26 12.62 -3.94
#